data_188946be14d206cfaed26314c8ada376
#
_entry.id   188946be14d206cfaed26314c8ada376
#
_cell.length_a   1.000
_cell.length_b   1.000
_cell.length_c   1.000
_cell.angle_alpha   90.00
_cell.angle_beta   90.00
_cell.angle_gamma   90.00
#
_symmetry.space_group_name_H-M   'P 1'
#
loop_
_entity.id
_entity.type
_entity.pdbx_description
1 polymer ?
#
loop_
_entity_poly.entity_id
_entity_poly.type
_entity_poly.pdbx_seq_one_letter_code
_entity_poly.pdbx_strand_id
1 'polypeptide(L)'
;PVAKIEPXKIMLKPGKDGPKLRQWPLTKEKIEALXEICEKMEKEGQLEEAXPTNPYNTPTFAIKKKDKNKWRMLIDFRELNKVTQDFTEVQLGIPHPAGLAKKRRITVLDVGDAYFSIPLHEDFRQYTAFTLPSTNNAEPGKRYIYKVLPQGWKGSPAIFQYTMRQILEPFRKANPDVILIQYMDDILIASDRTDLEHDRVVLQLKELLNGLGFSTPDEKFQKDPPYHWMGYELWPTKWKLQKIQLPQKEVWTVNDIQKLVGVLNWAAQIYPGIKTKHLCRLIRGKLTLTEEVQWTELAEAELEENKIILSQEQEGHYYQEEKELEATVLKDQDNQWTYKIHQGEKILKVGKYAKIKHTHTNGIRLLAQVVQKIGKEALVXWGRIPKFHLPVERETWEQWWDDYXQVTWIPDWDFVSTPPLVRLAFNLVKDPXXGAETXYTDGSCNXQSKEGKAGYVTDRGRDKVRVLEQTTNQQAELEAFAMALTDSXPKANIIVDSQYVMGIVAGQPTESESKIVNQIIEEMIKKEAIYVAWVPAHKGIGGNQEVDHLVSQGIRQVLFL
;
A
#
# COMPACT_ATOMS: atom_id res chain seq x y z
N PRO A 1 -4.57 12.39 -35.20
CA PRO A 1 -3.45 12.84 -36.05
C PRO A 1 -2.13 12.73 -35.32
N VAL A 2 -1.05 12.62 -36.08
CA VAL A 2 0.28 12.48 -35.51
C VAL A 2 0.84 13.87 -35.19
N ALA A 3 1.33 14.05 -33.98
CA ALA A 3 1.83 15.33 -33.52
C ALA A 3 3.11 15.72 -34.24
N LYS A 4 3.29 17.03 -34.45
CA LYS A 4 4.48 17.58 -35.12
C LYS A 4 5.53 17.87 -34.04
N ILE A 5 6.19 16.82 -33.58
CA ILE A 5 7.21 16.91 -32.56
C ILE A 5 8.40 16.02 -32.94
N GLU A 6 9.55 16.33 -32.37
CA GLU A 6 10.78 15.56 -32.60
C GLU A 6 10.75 14.29 -31.79
N PRO A 7 10.82 13.13 -32.45
CA PRO A 7 10.75 11.88 -31.70
C PRO A 7 12.01 11.62 -30.87
N UNK A 8 11.87 10.96 -29.78
CA UNK A 8 12.88 10.63 -28.93
C UNK A 8 13.65 9.54 -29.50
N LYS A 9 14.86 9.61 -29.34
CA LYS A 9 15.73 8.54 -29.82
C LYS A 9 15.77 7.39 -28.85
N ILE A 10 15.60 6.18 -29.36
CA ILE A 10 15.49 4.96 -28.55
C ILE A 10 16.40 3.90 -29.11
N MET A 11 16.95 3.03 -28.25
CA MET A 11 17.84 1.96 -28.68
C MET A 11 17.42 0.64 -28.05
N LEU A 12 17.79 -0.44 -28.72
CA LEU A 12 17.74 -1.75 -28.10
C LEU A 12 18.82 -1.85 -27.03
N LYS A 13 18.67 -2.80 -26.12
CA LYS A 13 19.72 -3.07 -25.14
C LYS A 13 20.99 -3.51 -25.86
N PRO A 14 22.17 -3.20 -25.28
CA PRO A 14 23.43 -3.56 -25.97
C PRO A 14 23.51 -5.06 -26.25
N GLY A 15 23.93 -5.38 -27.47
CA GLY A 15 24.11 -6.74 -27.90
C GLY A 15 22.83 -7.50 -28.21
N LYS A 16 21.68 -6.84 -28.21
CA LYS A 16 20.41 -7.47 -28.49
C LYS A 16 19.87 -7.07 -29.85
N ASP A 17 19.05 -7.93 -30.42
CA ASP A 17 18.40 -7.66 -31.70
C ASP A 17 16.90 -7.76 -31.56
N GLY A 18 16.17 -7.26 -32.56
CA GLY A 18 14.70 -7.25 -32.51
C GLY A 18 14.10 -8.65 -32.62
N PRO A 19 12.81 -8.77 -32.29
CA PRO A 19 12.16 -10.07 -32.33
C PRO A 19 11.93 -10.58 -33.75
N LYS A 20 12.04 -11.89 -33.92
CA LYS A 20 11.80 -12.57 -35.22
C LYS A 20 10.88 -13.74 -34.95
N LEU A 21 9.66 -13.46 -34.52
CA LEU A 21 8.72 -14.49 -34.09
C LEU A 21 7.73 -14.80 -35.19
N ARG A 22 7.22 -16.03 -35.19
CA ARG A 22 6.31 -16.50 -36.22
C ARG A 22 4.90 -15.99 -35.94
N GLN A 23 4.20 -15.60 -37.03
CA GLN A 23 2.80 -15.22 -36.93
C GLN A 23 1.92 -16.48 -36.97
N TRP A 24 1.00 -16.56 -36.00
CA TRP A 24 0.03 -17.62 -35.94
C TRP A 24 -0.98 -17.51 -37.09
N PRO A 25 -1.51 -18.63 -37.59
CA PRO A 25 -2.64 -18.54 -38.53
C PRO A 25 -3.84 -17.89 -37.85
N LEU A 26 -4.60 -17.16 -38.64
CA LEU A 26 -5.81 -16.49 -38.16
C LEU A 26 -7.00 -16.90 -39.01
N THR A 27 -8.19 -16.83 -38.41
CA THR A 27 -9.40 -17.09 -39.16
C THR A 27 -9.60 -16.03 -40.24
N LYS A 28 -10.36 -16.36 -41.27
CA LYS A 28 -10.64 -15.42 -42.33
C LYS A 28 -11.32 -14.16 -41.79
N GLU A 29 -12.23 -14.35 -40.84
CA GLU A 29 -12.94 -13.22 -40.24
C GLU A 29 -11.96 -12.26 -39.52
N LYS A 30 -11.00 -12.82 -38.78
CA LYS A 30 -10.03 -12.02 -38.07
C LYS A 30 -9.09 -11.30 -39.05
N ILE A 31 -8.66 -12.01 -40.12
CA ILE A 31 -7.79 -11.37 -41.09
C ILE A 31 -8.48 -10.17 -41.74
N GLU A 32 -9.76 -10.33 -42.12
CA GLU A 32 -10.50 -9.24 -42.72
C GLU A 32 -10.66 -8.09 -41.76
N ALA A 33 -10.92 -8.38 -40.49
CA ALA A 33 -11.05 -7.33 -39.49
C ALA A 33 -9.74 -6.57 -39.30
N LEU A 34 -8.67 -7.27 -39.21
CA LEU A 34 -7.37 -6.62 -39.07
C LEU A 34 -6.95 -5.84 -40.30
N UNK A 35 -7.13 -6.21 -41.30
CA UNK A 35 -6.89 -5.53 -42.42
C UNK A 35 -7.54 -4.23 -42.48
N GLU A 36 -8.81 -4.27 -42.13
CA GLU A 36 -9.55 -3.02 -42.09
C GLU A 36 -8.94 -2.07 -41.08
N ILE A 37 -8.59 -2.58 -39.91
CA ILE A 37 -7.95 -1.77 -38.88
C ILE A 37 -6.62 -1.19 -39.38
N CYS A 38 -5.80 -2.03 -40.01
CA CYS A 38 -4.49 -1.58 -40.46
C CYS A 38 -4.58 -0.59 -41.58
N GLU A 39 -5.55 -0.75 -42.50
CA GLU A 39 -5.72 0.22 -43.59
C GLU A 39 -6.09 1.58 -43.02
N LYS A 40 -6.95 1.60 -42.00
CA LYS A 40 -7.32 2.85 -41.38
C LYS A 40 -6.14 3.50 -40.69
N MET A 41 -5.34 2.68 -39.94
CA MET A 41 -4.17 3.21 -39.25
C MET A 41 -3.13 3.71 -40.24
N GLU A 42 -2.95 3.00 -41.35
CA GLU A 42 -2.02 3.47 -42.38
C GLU A 42 -2.45 4.79 -42.98
N LYS A 43 -3.74 4.93 -43.25
CA LYS A 43 -4.28 6.16 -43.79
C LYS A 43 -4.09 7.33 -42.84
N GLU A 44 -4.16 7.08 -41.55
CA GLU A 44 -4.01 8.12 -40.55
C GLU A 44 -2.54 8.38 -40.19
N GLY A 45 -1.60 7.72 -40.84
CA GLY A 45 -0.19 7.96 -40.64
C GLY A 45 0.41 7.22 -39.44
N GLN A 46 -0.29 6.24 -38.91
CA GLN A 46 0.16 5.50 -37.73
C GLN A 46 0.97 4.27 -38.08
N LEU A 47 0.75 3.71 -39.28
CA LEU A 47 1.48 2.55 -39.78
C LEU A 47 2.04 2.86 -41.15
N GLU A 48 3.10 2.12 -41.53
CA GLU A 48 3.55 2.11 -42.91
C GLU A 48 4.02 0.70 -43.26
N GLU A 49 4.08 0.39 -44.56
CA GLU A 49 4.48 -0.92 -45.01
C GLU A 49 5.96 -1.14 -44.69
N ALA A 50 6.24 -2.33 -44.20
CA ALA A 50 7.62 -2.67 -43.88
C ALA A 50 8.41 -2.94 -45.15
N UNK A 51 9.51 -2.60 -45.07
CA UNK A 51 10.34 -2.78 -46.07
C UNK A 51 10.51 -4.17 -46.28
N PRO A 52 10.84 -4.65 -47.56
CA PRO A 52 11.03 -6.08 -47.82
C PRO A 52 12.28 -6.67 -47.19
N THR A 53 13.25 -5.84 -46.84
CA THR A 53 14.46 -6.30 -46.16
C THR A 53 14.32 -6.40 -44.65
N ASN A 54 13.18 -6.01 -44.10
CA ASN A 54 12.96 -6.03 -42.65
C ASN A 54 12.83 -7.48 -42.16
N PRO A 55 13.75 -7.95 -41.29
CA PRO A 55 13.69 -9.34 -40.85
C PRO A 55 12.88 -9.58 -39.60
N TYR A 56 12.30 -8.51 -39.00
CA TYR A 56 11.68 -8.64 -37.69
C TYR A 56 10.22 -8.97 -37.79
N ASN A 57 9.67 -9.56 -36.74
CA ASN A 57 8.25 -9.86 -36.68
C ASN A 57 7.79 -10.10 -35.25
N THR A 58 6.61 -9.60 -34.95
CA THR A 58 5.94 -9.80 -33.66
C THR A 58 4.53 -10.32 -33.94
N PRO A 59 4.05 -11.31 -33.16
CA PRO A 59 2.73 -11.88 -33.43
C PRO A 59 1.59 -10.90 -33.19
N THR A 60 0.55 -11.06 -33.98
CA THR A 60 -0.64 -10.19 -33.96
C THR A 60 -1.86 -11.04 -33.67
N PHE A 61 -2.78 -10.51 -32.87
CA PHE A 61 -4.03 -11.16 -32.49
C PHE A 61 -5.20 -10.23 -32.76
N ALA A 62 -6.38 -10.81 -32.95
CA ALA A 62 -7.61 -10.06 -33.03
C ALA A 62 -8.51 -10.45 -31.85
N ILE A 63 -9.01 -9.47 -31.15
CA ILE A 63 -9.86 -9.67 -29.98
C ILE A 63 -11.16 -8.90 -30.19
N LYS A 64 -12.30 -9.51 -29.86
CA LYS A 64 -13.57 -8.80 -29.93
C LYS A 64 -13.70 -7.83 -28.78
N LYS A 65 -14.15 -6.61 -29.11
CA LYS A 65 -14.48 -5.62 -28.08
C LYS A 65 -15.78 -6.00 -27.38
N LYS A 66 -16.08 -5.32 -26.28
CA LYS A 66 -17.34 -5.53 -25.56
C LYS A 66 -18.54 -5.32 -26.47
N ASP A 67 -18.44 -4.38 -27.39
CA ASP A 67 -19.39 -4.28 -28.50
C ASP A 67 -19.05 -5.40 -29.47
N LYS A 68 -19.94 -6.38 -29.56
CA LYS A 68 -19.64 -7.65 -30.23
C LYS A 68 -19.39 -7.49 -31.74
N ASN A 69 -19.70 -6.34 -32.32
CA ASN A 69 -19.51 -6.14 -33.76
C ASN A 69 -18.18 -5.50 -34.11
N LYS A 70 -17.31 -5.25 -33.13
CA LYS A 70 -16.05 -4.58 -33.40
C LYS A 70 -14.88 -5.43 -32.94
N TRP A 71 -13.81 -5.37 -33.72
CA TRP A 71 -12.57 -6.08 -33.40
C TRP A 71 -11.50 -5.11 -32.98
N ARG A 72 -10.57 -5.61 -32.19
CA ARG A 72 -9.43 -4.86 -31.70
C ARG A 72 -8.16 -5.60 -32.05
N MET A 73 -7.17 -4.89 -32.60
CA MET A 73 -5.88 -5.48 -32.89
C MET A 73 -4.98 -5.44 -31.68
N LEU A 74 -4.37 -6.57 -31.36
CA LEU A 74 -3.42 -6.68 -30.26
C LEU A 74 -2.11 -7.20 -30.80
N ILE A 75 -1.02 -6.45 -30.59
CA ILE A 75 0.32 -6.87 -30.95
C ILE A 75 1.03 -7.29 -29.67
N ASP A 76 1.60 -8.49 -29.68
CA ASP A 76 2.23 -9.03 -28.47
C ASP A 76 3.69 -8.60 -28.41
N PHE A 77 3.95 -7.44 -27.84
CA PHE A 77 5.29 -6.86 -27.78
C PHE A 77 6.13 -7.38 -26.62
N ARG A 78 5.76 -8.49 -26.00
CA ARG A 78 6.54 -8.97 -24.84
C ARG A 78 8.01 -9.21 -25.18
N GLU A 79 8.29 -9.80 -26.35
CA GLU A 79 9.69 -10.05 -26.73
C GLU A 79 10.42 -8.77 -27.10
N LEU A 80 9.76 -7.85 -27.80
CA LEU A 80 10.39 -6.56 -28.09
C LEU A 80 10.66 -5.81 -26.78
N ASN A 81 9.74 -5.90 -25.83
CA ASN A 81 9.92 -5.22 -24.54
C ASN A 81 11.17 -5.75 -23.81
N LYS A 82 11.45 -7.05 -23.94
CA LYS A 82 12.62 -7.61 -23.27
C LYS A 82 13.94 -7.03 -23.80
N VAL A 83 13.97 -6.68 -25.07
CA VAL A 83 15.22 -6.21 -25.70
C VAL A 83 15.26 -4.70 -25.88
N THR A 84 14.19 -3.99 -25.53
CA THR A 84 14.17 -2.52 -25.57
C THR A 84 14.90 -1.99 -24.34
N GLN A 85 15.62 -0.85 -24.51
CA GLN A 85 16.29 -0.21 -23.39
C GLN A 85 15.33 0.05 -22.24
N ASP A 86 15.87 0.19 -21.04
CA ASP A 86 15.08 0.59 -19.90
C ASP A 86 14.85 2.10 -19.92
N PHE A 87 13.74 2.50 -19.35
CA PHE A 87 13.38 3.91 -19.24
C PHE A 87 13.29 4.29 -17.77
N THR A 88 13.77 5.47 -17.45
CA THR A 88 13.69 5.98 -16.09
C THR A 88 12.25 6.46 -15.82
N GLU A 89 11.64 5.89 -14.81
CA GLU A 89 10.30 6.34 -14.42
C GLU A 89 10.42 7.56 -13.52
N VAL A 90 9.76 8.65 -13.92
CA VAL A 90 9.78 9.87 -13.13
C VAL A 90 8.46 10.10 -12.39
N GLN A 91 7.41 9.36 -12.74
CA GLN A 91 6.13 9.46 -12.04
C GLN A 91 6.21 8.55 -10.81
N LEU A 92 6.27 9.17 -9.62
CA LEU A 92 6.48 8.41 -8.39
C LEU A 92 5.18 7.86 -7.80
N GLY A 93 4.04 8.33 -8.25
CA GLY A 93 2.77 7.85 -7.73
C GLY A 93 1.60 8.36 -8.54
N ILE A 94 0.42 7.94 -8.13
CA ILE A 94 -0.83 8.32 -8.80
C ILE A 94 -1.41 9.54 -8.09
N PRO A 95 -1.85 10.57 -8.82
CA PRO A 95 -2.48 11.71 -8.18
C PRO A 95 -3.76 11.32 -7.43
N HIS A 96 -4.01 11.97 -6.32
CA HIS A 96 -5.19 11.72 -5.49
C HIS A 96 -5.92 13.03 -5.28
N PRO A 97 -7.26 13.03 -5.31
CA PRO A 97 -7.98 14.30 -5.16
C PRO A 97 -7.76 14.99 -3.83
N ALA A 98 -7.47 14.25 -2.76
CA ALA A 98 -7.18 14.87 -1.48
C ALA A 98 -5.96 15.78 -1.53
N GLY A 99 -5.05 15.55 -2.47
CA GLY A 99 -3.88 16.39 -2.63
C GLY A 99 -4.12 17.64 -3.46
N LEU A 100 -5.32 17.81 -4.00
CA LEU A 100 -5.63 18.99 -4.78
C LEU A 100 -5.97 20.17 -3.86
N ALA A 101 -5.40 21.33 -4.15
CA ALA A 101 -5.82 22.54 -3.47
C ALA A 101 -7.24 22.88 -3.90
N LYS A 102 -8.02 23.42 -2.94
CA LYS A 102 -9.39 23.82 -3.26
C LYS A 102 -9.36 24.99 -4.25
N LYS A 103 -10.07 24.82 -5.36
CA LYS A 103 -10.12 25.84 -6.41
C LYS A 103 -11.57 26.06 -6.84
N ARG A 104 -11.80 27.26 -7.39
CA ARG A 104 -13.12 27.68 -7.76
C ARG A 104 -13.67 26.90 -8.96
N ARG A 105 -12.82 26.60 -9.95
CA ARG A 105 -13.25 25.95 -11.19
C ARG A 105 -12.35 24.76 -11.50
N ILE A 106 -12.96 23.71 -12.01
CA ILE A 106 -12.26 22.51 -12.47
C ILE A 106 -12.73 22.18 -13.89
N THR A 107 -11.80 21.74 -14.72
CA THR A 107 -12.11 21.21 -16.04
C THR A 107 -11.22 20.00 -16.27
N VAL A 108 -11.78 18.95 -16.87
CA VAL A 108 -11.02 17.74 -17.20
C VAL A 108 -11.14 17.51 -18.70
N LEU A 109 -9.99 17.33 -19.35
CA LEU A 109 -9.99 17.01 -20.76
C LEU A 109 -9.11 15.79 -21.02
N ASP A 110 -9.28 15.24 -22.22
CA ASP A 110 -8.63 14.00 -22.61
C ASP A 110 -7.84 14.21 -23.89
N VAL A 111 -6.65 13.63 -23.94
CA VAL A 111 -5.86 13.61 -25.18
C VAL A 111 -6.24 12.33 -25.94
N GLY A 112 -6.94 12.49 -27.05
CA GLY A 112 -7.41 11.35 -27.81
C GLY A 112 -6.29 10.63 -28.52
N ASP A 113 -6.39 9.31 -28.59
CA ASP A 113 -5.37 8.47 -29.23
C ASP A 113 -3.97 8.85 -28.77
N ALA A 114 -3.79 8.87 -27.45
CA ALA A 114 -2.62 9.49 -26.84
C ALA A 114 -1.31 8.95 -27.41
N TYR A 115 -1.11 7.62 -27.36
CA TYR A 115 0.14 7.05 -27.87
C TYR A 115 0.26 7.24 -29.38
N PHE A 116 -0.85 7.06 -30.09
CA PHE A 116 -0.84 7.14 -31.55
C PHE A 116 -0.64 8.56 -32.06
N SER A 117 -0.65 9.54 -31.17
CA SER A 117 -0.34 10.92 -31.55
C SER A 117 1.14 11.25 -31.47
N ILE A 118 1.97 10.39 -30.89
CA ILE A 118 3.40 10.67 -30.70
C ILE A 118 4.20 9.89 -31.73
N PRO A 119 5.04 10.55 -32.54
CA PRO A 119 5.83 9.82 -33.53
C PRO A 119 6.93 8.99 -32.87
N LEU A 120 7.18 7.81 -33.45
CA LEU A 120 8.24 6.93 -33.05
C LEU A 120 9.46 7.22 -33.92
N HIS A 121 10.65 7.26 -33.30
CA HIS A 121 11.87 7.58 -34.03
C HIS A 121 12.07 6.60 -35.19
N GLU A 122 12.48 7.14 -36.35
CA GLU A 122 12.62 6.36 -37.57
C GLU A 122 13.50 5.13 -37.37
N ASP A 123 14.59 5.26 -36.61
CA ASP A 123 15.55 4.17 -36.47
C ASP A 123 14.98 2.99 -35.70
N PHE A 124 13.94 3.20 -34.91
CA PHE A 124 13.35 2.13 -34.11
C PHE A 124 12.15 1.46 -34.75
N ARG A 125 11.55 2.10 -35.75
CA ARG A 125 10.30 1.61 -36.33
C ARG A 125 10.41 0.19 -36.85
N GLN A 126 11.58 -0.17 -37.39
CA GLN A 126 11.76 -1.50 -37.97
C GLN A 126 11.52 -2.64 -36.98
N TYR A 127 11.75 -2.39 -35.69
CA TYR A 127 11.60 -3.43 -34.69
C TYR A 127 10.16 -3.71 -34.31
N THR A 128 9.23 -2.86 -34.75
CA THR A 128 7.80 -3.04 -34.44
C THR A 128 7.08 -3.84 -35.49
N ALA A 129 7.78 -4.42 -36.43
CA ALA A 129 7.17 -5.08 -37.59
C ALA A 129 6.25 -6.23 -37.19
N PHE A 130 5.13 -6.34 -37.88
CA PHE A 130 4.19 -7.43 -37.70
C PHE A 130 3.58 -7.80 -39.06
N THR A 131 2.87 -8.94 -39.10
CA THR A 131 2.40 -9.51 -40.34
C THR A 131 0.94 -9.90 -40.23
N LEU A 132 0.16 -9.56 -41.27
CA LEU A 132 -1.19 -10.08 -41.42
C LEU A 132 -1.13 -11.21 -42.42
N PRO A 133 -1.42 -12.45 -41.99
CA PRO A 133 -1.34 -13.58 -42.93
C PRO A 133 -2.52 -13.56 -43.89
N SER A 134 -2.42 -14.35 -44.98
CA SER A 134 -3.52 -14.54 -45.90
C SER A 134 -4.05 -15.96 -45.79
N THR A 135 -5.35 -16.11 -46.08
CA THR A 135 -5.97 -17.43 -46.07
C THR A 135 -5.32 -18.32 -47.10
N ASN A 136 -4.96 -19.53 -46.67
CA ASN A 136 -4.31 -20.52 -47.54
C ASN A 136 -2.97 -20.06 -48.12
N ASN A 137 -2.40 -19.00 -47.54
CA ASN A 137 -1.17 -18.40 -48.08
C ASN A 137 -1.29 -18.03 -49.55
N ALA A 138 -2.51 -17.64 -49.95
CA ALA A 138 -2.77 -17.32 -51.36
C ALA A 138 -2.05 -16.06 -51.81
N GLU A 139 -1.72 -15.18 -50.87
CA GLU A 139 -0.95 -13.97 -51.11
C GLU A 139 0.13 -13.87 -50.08
N PRO A 140 1.21 -13.14 -50.35
CA PRO A 140 2.19 -12.86 -49.31
C PRO A 140 1.55 -12.10 -48.13
N GLY A 141 2.00 -12.38 -46.92
CA GLY A 141 1.52 -11.68 -45.77
C GLY A 141 1.80 -10.21 -45.89
N LYS A 142 0.84 -9.38 -45.46
CA LYS A 142 1.01 -7.93 -45.50
C LYS A 142 1.73 -7.49 -44.26
N ARG A 143 2.82 -6.73 -44.43
CA ARG A 143 3.70 -6.40 -43.32
C ARG A 143 3.72 -4.92 -43.07
N TYR A 144 3.69 -4.55 -41.78
CA TYR A 144 3.63 -3.15 -41.33
C TYR A 144 4.65 -2.89 -40.26
N ILE A 145 5.04 -1.62 -40.14
CA ILE A 145 5.78 -1.12 -38.97
C ILE A 145 5.05 0.08 -38.43
N TYR A 146 5.24 0.38 -37.15
CA TYR A 146 4.63 1.52 -36.49
C TYR A 146 5.41 2.79 -36.79
N LYS A 147 4.67 3.87 -37.04
CA LYS A 147 5.24 5.22 -37.13
C LYS A 147 5.03 6.01 -35.85
N VAL A 148 4.23 5.47 -34.92
CA VAL A 148 3.85 6.13 -33.66
C VAL A 148 4.07 5.15 -32.52
N LEU A 149 3.94 5.64 -31.28
CA LEU A 149 4.12 4.81 -30.10
C LEU A 149 3.07 3.69 -30.07
N PRO A 150 3.49 2.42 -30.11
CA PRO A 150 2.49 1.34 -30.13
C PRO A 150 1.89 1.08 -28.76
N GLN A 151 0.63 0.64 -28.76
CA GLN A 151 0.02 0.12 -27.55
C GLN A 151 0.73 -1.16 -27.13
N GLY A 152 1.05 -1.25 -25.84
CA GLY A 152 1.68 -2.45 -25.29
C GLY A 152 3.20 -2.48 -25.38
N TRP A 153 3.81 -1.49 -26.02
CA TRP A 153 5.25 -1.40 -26.05
C TRP A 153 5.76 -0.72 -24.79
N LYS A 154 6.87 -1.22 -24.27
CA LYS A 154 7.48 -0.77 -23.01
C LYS A 154 7.72 0.74 -22.97
N GLY A 155 8.13 1.31 -24.11
CA GLY A 155 8.51 2.72 -24.15
C GLY A 155 7.36 3.70 -24.27
N SER A 156 6.16 3.23 -24.61
CA SER A 156 5.07 4.17 -24.91
C SER A 156 4.66 5.02 -23.72
N PRO A 157 4.44 4.46 -22.52
CA PRO A 157 4.06 5.33 -21.40
C PRO A 157 5.13 6.33 -21.02
N ALA A 158 6.40 5.91 -21.00
CA ALA A 158 7.48 6.80 -20.57
C ALA A 158 7.69 7.93 -21.59
N ILE A 159 7.67 7.59 -22.86
CA ILE A 159 7.90 8.62 -23.90
C ILE A 159 6.71 9.57 -23.96
N PHE A 160 5.49 9.06 -23.83
CA PHE A 160 4.32 9.95 -23.81
C PHE A 160 4.40 10.93 -22.64
N GLN A 161 4.73 10.44 -21.45
CA GLN A 161 4.82 11.29 -20.27
C GLN A 161 5.90 12.36 -20.45
N TYR A 162 7.06 11.94 -20.93
CA TYR A 162 8.17 12.88 -21.17
C TYR A 162 7.76 13.95 -22.18
N THR A 163 7.14 13.52 -23.27
CA THR A 163 6.76 14.44 -24.34
C THR A 163 5.72 15.46 -23.84
N MET A 164 4.68 14.97 -23.16
CA MET A 164 3.65 15.88 -22.64
C MET A 164 4.23 16.84 -21.62
N ARG A 165 5.14 16.39 -20.78
CA ARG A 165 5.76 17.28 -19.81
C ARG A 165 6.50 18.42 -20.50
N GLN A 166 7.23 18.10 -21.58
CA GLN A 166 7.92 19.13 -22.34
C GLN A 166 6.95 20.11 -22.97
N ILE A 167 5.88 19.59 -23.55
CA ILE A 167 4.90 20.44 -24.23
C ILE A 167 4.19 21.37 -23.25
N LEU A 168 3.87 20.87 -22.05
CA LEU A 168 3.09 21.64 -21.09
C LEU A 168 3.92 22.62 -20.27
N GLU A 169 5.25 22.51 -20.29
CA GLU A 169 6.08 23.34 -19.43
C GLU A 169 5.90 24.83 -19.68
N PRO A 170 5.91 25.34 -20.93
CA PRO A 170 5.68 26.77 -21.12
C PRO A 170 4.32 27.22 -20.63
N PHE A 171 3.29 26.38 -20.79
CA PHE A 171 1.96 26.71 -20.28
C PHE A 171 1.96 26.83 -18.77
N ARG A 172 2.64 25.90 -18.07
CA ARG A 172 2.73 25.97 -16.62
C ARG A 172 3.44 27.25 -16.17
N LYS A 173 4.51 27.62 -16.84
CA LYS A 173 5.24 28.83 -16.47
C LYS A 173 4.44 30.09 -16.71
N ALA A 174 3.61 30.08 -17.75
CA ALA A 174 2.78 31.25 -18.06
C ALA A 174 1.59 31.38 -17.13
N ASN A 175 1.18 30.30 -16.47
CA ASN A 175 0.00 30.27 -15.60
C ASN A 175 0.34 29.62 -14.27
N PRO A 176 1.22 30.24 -13.48
CA PRO A 176 1.67 29.56 -12.24
C PRO A 176 0.60 29.40 -11.18
N ASP A 177 -0.48 30.17 -11.27
CA ASP A 177 -1.60 30.07 -10.32
C ASP A 177 -2.59 28.98 -10.70
N VAL A 178 -2.44 28.35 -11.87
CA VAL A 178 -3.35 27.33 -12.36
C VAL A 178 -2.77 25.95 -12.04
N ILE A 179 -3.60 25.09 -11.47
CA ILE A 179 -3.21 23.71 -11.23
C ILE A 179 -3.42 22.94 -12.54
N LEU A 180 -2.36 22.29 -13.00
CA LEU A 180 -2.41 21.45 -14.19
C LEU A 180 -1.83 20.10 -13.83
N ILE A 181 -2.68 19.07 -13.84
CA ILE A 181 -2.23 17.71 -13.54
C ILE A 181 -2.45 16.86 -14.78
N GLN A 182 -1.39 16.34 -15.30
CA GLN A 182 -1.41 15.45 -16.46
C GLN A 182 -1.06 14.05 -16.00
N TYR A 183 -1.94 13.10 -16.24
CA TYR A 183 -1.70 11.70 -15.90
C TYR A 183 -2.30 10.84 -16.99
N MET A 184 -1.47 9.99 -17.60
CA MET A 184 -1.89 9.19 -18.74
C MET A 184 -2.44 10.13 -19.80
N ASP A 185 -3.64 9.85 -20.30
CA ASP A 185 -4.26 10.71 -21.31
C ASP A 185 -5.24 11.72 -20.74
N ASP A 186 -5.31 11.87 -19.44
CA ASP A 186 -6.19 12.84 -18.77
C ASP A 186 -5.41 14.08 -18.37
N ILE A 187 -6.05 15.24 -18.50
CA ILE A 187 -5.51 16.50 -18.01
C ILE A 187 -6.57 17.20 -17.19
N LEU A 188 -6.23 17.53 -15.96
CA LEU A 188 -7.10 18.27 -15.05
C LEU A 188 -6.56 19.68 -14.91
N ILE A 189 -7.44 20.67 -15.04
CA ILE A 189 -7.11 22.08 -14.90
C ILE A 189 -7.99 22.66 -13.82
N ALA A 190 -7.39 23.30 -12.81
CA ALA A 190 -8.14 23.91 -11.72
C ALA A 190 -7.58 25.29 -11.44
N SER A 191 -8.46 26.25 -11.18
CA SER A 191 -8.03 27.62 -10.91
C SER A 191 -9.07 28.36 -10.08
N ASP A 192 -8.64 29.46 -9.49
CA ASP A 192 -9.52 30.40 -8.81
C ASP A 192 -9.92 31.59 -9.68
N ARG A 193 -9.61 31.54 -10.96
CA ARG A 193 -9.93 32.61 -11.87
C ARG A 193 -11.43 32.70 -12.09
N THR A 194 -11.89 33.83 -12.65
CA THR A 194 -13.30 33.96 -13.01
C THR A 194 -13.66 32.91 -14.04
N ASP A 195 -14.96 32.68 -14.21
CA ASP A 195 -15.42 31.68 -15.18
C ASP A 195 -14.86 31.97 -16.58
N LEU A 196 -14.93 33.23 -17.00
CA LEU A 196 -14.45 33.60 -18.34
C LEU A 196 -12.93 33.39 -18.45
N GLU A 197 -12.18 33.78 -17.42
CA GLU A 197 -10.74 33.63 -17.45
C GLU A 197 -10.34 32.16 -17.41
N HIS A 198 -11.04 31.35 -16.61
CA HIS A 198 -10.77 29.92 -16.56
C HIS A 198 -11.02 29.27 -17.91
N ASP A 199 -12.16 29.58 -18.53
CA ASP A 199 -12.49 29.01 -19.84
C ASP A 199 -11.47 29.45 -20.89
N ARG A 200 -10.96 30.66 -20.77
CA ARG A 200 -9.95 31.16 -21.71
C ARG A 200 -8.64 30.40 -21.56
N VAL A 201 -8.24 30.10 -20.33
CA VAL A 201 -7.03 29.31 -20.10
C VAL A 201 -7.19 27.90 -20.66
N VAL A 202 -8.36 27.29 -20.44
CA VAL A 202 -8.60 25.96 -20.98
C VAL A 202 -8.55 25.99 -22.51
N LEU A 203 -9.13 27.01 -23.13
CA LEU A 203 -9.07 27.13 -24.58
C LEU A 203 -7.63 27.29 -25.07
N GLN A 204 -6.81 28.06 -24.34
CA GLN A 204 -5.42 28.22 -24.72
C GLN A 204 -4.69 26.88 -24.70
N LEU A 205 -4.98 26.05 -23.69
CA LEU A 205 -4.37 24.73 -23.62
C LEU A 205 -4.82 23.84 -24.76
N LYS A 206 -6.11 23.85 -25.06
CA LYS A 206 -6.62 23.06 -26.19
C LYS A 206 -5.98 23.50 -27.49
N GLU A 207 -5.82 24.80 -27.69
CA GLU A 207 -5.21 25.32 -28.92
C GLU A 207 -3.75 24.94 -29.03
N LEU A 208 -3.04 24.95 -27.89
CA LEU A 208 -1.64 24.50 -27.89
C LEU A 208 -1.54 23.04 -28.33
N LEU A 209 -2.37 22.17 -27.74
CA LEU A 209 -2.32 20.74 -28.05
C LEU A 209 -2.78 20.48 -29.48
N ASN A 210 -3.89 21.08 -29.89
CA ASN A 210 -4.42 20.89 -31.26
C ASN A 210 -3.45 21.43 -32.29
N GLY A 211 -2.79 22.53 -32.00
CA GLY A 211 -1.83 23.12 -32.93
C GLY A 211 -0.63 22.24 -33.17
N LEU A 212 -0.26 21.41 -32.19
CA LEU A 212 0.82 20.47 -32.36
C LEU A 212 0.37 19.15 -33.00
N GLY A 213 -0.94 18.93 -33.08
CA GLY A 213 -1.49 17.74 -33.71
C GLY A 213 -2.16 16.76 -32.75
N PHE A 214 -2.21 17.09 -31.46
CA PHE A 214 -2.94 16.25 -30.52
C PHE A 214 -4.43 16.52 -30.61
N SER A 215 -5.21 15.46 -30.43
CA SER A 215 -6.66 15.57 -30.41
C SER A 215 -7.15 15.79 -28.99
N THR A 216 -8.13 16.67 -28.83
CA THR A 216 -8.81 16.84 -27.53
C THR A 216 -10.31 16.70 -27.78
N PRO A 217 -10.83 15.46 -27.83
CA PRO A 217 -12.22 15.25 -28.27
C PRO A 217 -13.23 15.96 -27.39
N ASP A 218 -14.18 16.63 -28.01
CA ASP A 218 -15.21 17.37 -27.29
C ASP A 218 -16.10 16.44 -26.46
N GLU A 219 -16.32 15.22 -26.92
CA GLU A 219 -17.19 14.29 -26.19
C GLU A 219 -16.56 13.82 -24.88
N LYS A 220 -15.25 13.97 -24.72
CA LYS A 220 -14.56 13.63 -23.48
C LYS A 220 -14.18 14.86 -22.67
N PHE A 221 -14.62 16.02 -23.11
CA PHE A 221 -14.36 17.28 -22.41
C PHE A 221 -15.37 17.44 -21.30
N GLN A 222 -14.90 17.58 -20.05
CA GLN A 222 -15.79 17.68 -18.91
C GLN A 222 -15.75 19.10 -18.36
N LYS A 223 -16.82 19.82 -18.56
CA LYS A 223 -16.96 21.22 -18.18
C LYS A 223 -17.80 21.40 -16.91
N ASP A 224 -18.71 20.47 -16.65
CA ASP A 224 -19.67 20.58 -15.54
C ASP A 224 -19.50 19.42 -14.58
N PRO A 225 -19.70 19.66 -13.27
CA PRO A 225 -19.59 18.58 -12.29
C PRO A 225 -20.73 17.59 -12.39
N PRO A 226 -20.55 16.36 -11.96
CA PRO A 226 -19.30 15.83 -11.43
C PRO A 226 -18.30 15.53 -12.54
N TYR A 227 -17.02 15.81 -12.25
CA TYR A 227 -15.94 15.47 -13.16
C TYR A 227 -15.41 14.08 -12.83
N HIS A 228 -15.27 13.23 -13.84
CA HIS A 228 -14.74 11.89 -13.65
C HIS A 228 -13.25 11.92 -13.92
N TRP A 229 -12.47 11.60 -12.89
CA TRP A 229 -11.01 11.73 -12.96
C TRP A 229 -10.38 10.68 -12.06
N MET A 230 -9.55 9.84 -12.62
CA MET A 230 -8.75 8.86 -11.88
C MET A 230 -9.57 7.95 -10.98
N GLY A 231 -10.80 7.63 -11.39
CA GLY A 231 -11.68 6.80 -10.58
C GLY A 231 -12.45 7.52 -9.51
N TYR A 232 -12.41 8.83 -9.52
CA TYR A 232 -13.15 9.67 -8.57
C TYR A 232 -14.15 10.54 -9.29
N GLU A 233 -15.14 11.01 -8.55
CA GLU A 233 -16.05 12.05 -9.00
C GLU A 233 -15.70 13.33 -8.26
N LEU A 234 -15.44 14.39 -9.00
CA LEU A 234 -15.01 15.66 -8.45
C LEU A 234 -16.08 16.72 -8.58
N TRP A 235 -16.27 17.47 -7.51
CA TRP A 235 -17.02 18.74 -7.52
C TRP A 235 -16.06 19.83 -7.04
N PRO A 236 -16.42 21.11 -7.25
CA PRO A 236 -15.50 22.17 -6.79
C PRO A 236 -15.22 22.18 -5.29
N THR A 237 -16.16 21.65 -4.46
CA THR A 237 -16.00 21.71 -3.02
C THR A 237 -15.71 20.36 -2.37
N LYS A 238 -15.87 19.27 -3.11
CA LYS A 238 -15.72 17.94 -2.54
C LYS A 238 -15.42 16.93 -3.62
N TRP A 239 -15.02 15.73 -3.20
CA TRP A 239 -14.83 14.62 -4.14
C TRP A 239 -15.41 13.35 -3.52
N LYS A 240 -15.73 12.40 -4.40
CA LYS A 240 -16.22 11.08 -3.98
C LYS A 240 -15.52 10.02 -4.81
N LEU A 241 -15.42 8.80 -4.25
CA LEU A 241 -14.96 7.66 -5.00
C LEU A 241 -16.07 7.20 -5.94
N GLN A 242 -15.71 6.84 -7.18
CA GLN A 242 -16.69 6.24 -8.08
C GLN A 242 -17.13 4.90 -7.51
N LYS A 243 -18.41 4.59 -7.67
CA LYS A 243 -18.95 3.37 -7.10
C LYS A 243 -18.29 2.15 -7.71
N ILE A 244 -17.90 1.21 -6.85
CA ILE A 244 -17.35 -0.07 -7.26
C ILE A 244 -18.49 -1.06 -7.33
N GLN A 245 -18.73 -1.63 -8.51
CA GLN A 245 -19.80 -2.62 -8.68
C GLN A 245 -19.16 -4.00 -8.77
N LEU A 246 -19.63 -4.89 -7.89
CA LEU A 246 -19.18 -6.26 -7.90
C LEU A 246 -20.05 -7.10 -8.82
N PRO A 247 -19.46 -8.07 -9.51
CA PRO A 247 -20.27 -8.89 -10.41
C PRO A 247 -21.28 -9.76 -9.64
N GLN A 248 -22.43 -9.98 -10.26
CA GLN A 248 -23.41 -10.93 -9.75
C GLN A 248 -23.44 -12.13 -10.68
N LYS A 249 -23.15 -13.29 -10.13
CA LYS A 249 -23.12 -14.51 -10.92
C LYS A 249 -23.84 -15.62 -10.16
N GLU A 250 -24.47 -16.50 -10.92
CA GLU A 250 -25.08 -17.69 -10.31
C GLU A 250 -24.09 -18.82 -10.20
N VAL A 251 -23.15 -18.87 -11.13
CA VAL A 251 -22.10 -19.88 -11.15
C VAL A 251 -20.74 -19.16 -11.17
N TRP A 252 -19.91 -19.49 -10.19
CA TRP A 252 -18.60 -18.85 -10.06
C TRP A 252 -17.51 -19.84 -10.39
N THR A 253 -16.56 -19.43 -11.24
CA THR A 253 -15.36 -20.21 -11.50
C THR A 253 -14.21 -19.72 -10.63
N VAL A 254 -13.12 -20.50 -10.63
CA VAL A 254 -11.91 -20.10 -9.93
C VAL A 254 -11.42 -18.73 -10.44
N ASN A 255 -11.43 -18.53 -11.75
CA ASN A 255 -11.01 -17.27 -12.33
C ASN A 255 -11.90 -16.11 -11.86
N ASP A 256 -13.22 -16.36 -11.78
CA ASP A 256 -14.14 -15.32 -11.31
C ASP A 256 -13.81 -14.91 -9.88
N ILE A 257 -13.51 -15.87 -9.01
CA ILE A 257 -13.18 -15.57 -7.62
C ILE A 257 -11.85 -14.83 -7.53
N GLN A 258 -10.86 -15.22 -8.33
CA GLN A 258 -9.59 -14.52 -8.31
C GLN A 258 -9.76 -13.05 -8.69
N LYS A 259 -10.57 -12.78 -9.71
CA LYS A 259 -10.83 -11.40 -10.10
C LYS A 259 -11.58 -10.64 -9.00
N LEU A 260 -12.56 -11.29 -8.40
CA LEU A 260 -13.33 -10.67 -7.32
C LEU A 260 -12.43 -10.34 -6.14
N VAL A 261 -11.59 -11.28 -5.73
CA VAL A 261 -10.67 -11.04 -4.61
C VAL A 261 -9.70 -9.93 -4.94
N GLY A 262 -9.24 -9.84 -6.18
CA GLY A 262 -8.37 -8.74 -6.59
C GLY A 262 -9.03 -7.39 -6.43
N VAL A 263 -10.28 -7.26 -6.86
CA VAL A 263 -11.01 -6.02 -6.72
C VAL A 263 -11.24 -5.70 -5.24
N LEU A 264 -11.60 -6.70 -4.45
CA LEU A 264 -11.85 -6.48 -3.02
C LEU A 264 -10.58 -6.13 -2.26
N ASN A 265 -9.45 -6.73 -2.61
CA ASN A 265 -8.18 -6.37 -1.97
C ASN A 265 -7.81 -4.92 -2.27
N TRP A 266 -8.01 -4.50 -3.52
CA TRP A 266 -7.80 -3.11 -3.87
C TRP A 266 -8.74 -2.20 -3.08
N ALA A 267 -10.03 -2.56 -3.02
CA ALA A 267 -11.01 -1.75 -2.31
C ALA A 267 -10.75 -1.71 -0.81
N ALA A 268 -10.13 -2.75 -0.25
CA ALA A 268 -9.85 -2.80 1.17
C ALA A 268 -8.88 -1.71 1.62
N GLN A 269 -8.09 -1.19 0.70
CA GLN A 269 -7.20 -0.07 1.02
C GLN A 269 -7.97 1.23 1.23
N ILE A 270 -9.20 1.29 0.74
CA ILE A 270 -10.01 2.50 0.75
C ILE A 270 -11.20 2.36 1.69
N TYR A 271 -11.87 1.20 1.67
CA TYR A 271 -13.06 0.96 2.48
C TYR A 271 -12.69 0.08 3.67
N PRO A 272 -12.82 0.61 4.89
CA PRO A 272 -12.56 -0.23 6.07
C PRO A 272 -13.60 -1.35 6.18
N GLY A 273 -13.15 -2.51 6.61
CA GLY A 273 -14.04 -3.62 6.87
C GLY A 273 -14.17 -4.64 5.75
N ILE A 274 -13.63 -4.37 4.58
CA ILE A 274 -13.65 -5.33 3.48
C ILE A 274 -12.85 -6.57 3.88
N LYS A 275 -13.42 -7.75 3.68
CA LYS A 275 -12.79 -9.02 4.02
C LYS A 275 -12.91 -9.98 2.87
N THR A 276 -11.91 -10.87 2.73
CA THR A 276 -11.90 -11.86 1.67
C THR A 276 -11.60 -13.27 2.16
N LYS A 277 -11.61 -13.49 3.46
CA LYS A 277 -11.18 -14.76 4.03
C LYS A 277 -11.98 -15.95 3.47
N HIS A 278 -13.29 -15.85 3.49
CA HIS A 278 -14.14 -16.97 3.08
C HIS A 278 -14.22 -17.11 1.57
N LEU A 279 -14.06 -16.01 0.83
CA LEU A 279 -13.99 -16.10 -0.62
C LEU A 279 -12.68 -16.76 -1.06
N CYS A 280 -11.59 -16.46 -0.40
CA CYS A 280 -10.31 -17.10 -0.72
C CYS A 280 -10.34 -18.60 -0.44
N ARG A 281 -11.09 -19.03 0.58
CA ARG A 281 -11.19 -20.45 0.88
C ARG A 281 -11.84 -21.25 -0.25
N LEU A 282 -12.70 -20.60 -1.03
CA LEU A 282 -13.36 -21.29 -2.12
C LEU A 282 -12.37 -21.80 -3.19
N ILE A 283 -11.23 -21.15 -3.30
CA ILE A 283 -10.27 -21.48 -4.35
C ILE A 283 -8.93 -22.00 -3.79
N ARG A 284 -8.90 -22.31 -2.51
CA ARG A 284 -7.66 -22.81 -1.92
C ARG A 284 -7.26 -24.14 -2.58
N GLY A 285 -6.03 -24.19 -3.09
CA GLY A 285 -5.50 -25.39 -3.71
C GLY A 285 -6.02 -25.69 -5.09
N LYS A 286 -6.83 -24.82 -5.69
CA LYS A 286 -7.39 -25.05 -7.00
C LYS A 286 -6.55 -24.35 -8.07
N LEU A 287 -6.20 -25.07 -9.13
CA LEU A 287 -5.33 -24.56 -10.17
C LEU A 287 -6.04 -24.31 -11.50
N THR A 288 -7.16 -25.01 -11.75
CA THR A 288 -7.85 -24.89 -13.03
C THR A 288 -8.78 -23.68 -13.00
N LEU A 289 -8.52 -22.70 -13.88
CA LEU A 289 -9.23 -21.44 -13.85
C LEU A 289 -10.71 -21.56 -14.21
N THR A 290 -11.06 -22.54 -15.05
CA THR A 290 -12.43 -22.71 -15.48
C THR A 290 -13.26 -23.60 -14.54
N GLU A 291 -12.64 -24.16 -13.51
CA GLU A 291 -13.34 -25.03 -12.58
C GLU A 291 -14.38 -24.22 -11.80
N GLU A 292 -15.57 -24.81 -11.65
CA GLU A 292 -16.62 -24.19 -10.87
C GLU A 292 -16.33 -24.37 -9.37
N VAL A 293 -16.47 -23.29 -8.59
CA VAL A 293 -16.26 -23.39 -7.15
C VAL A 293 -17.53 -23.83 -6.47
N GLN A 294 -17.38 -24.46 -5.31
CA GLN A 294 -18.53 -24.83 -4.48
C GLN A 294 -18.81 -23.68 -3.52
N TRP A 295 -19.87 -22.99 -3.82
CA TRP A 295 -20.26 -21.79 -3.07
C TRP A 295 -20.70 -22.16 -1.66
N THR A 296 -20.28 -21.39 -0.67
CA THR A 296 -20.63 -21.64 0.71
C THR A 296 -21.45 -20.48 1.26
N GLU A 297 -22.16 -20.74 2.36
CA GLU A 297 -22.92 -19.68 3.01
C GLU A 297 -22.00 -18.63 3.63
N LEU A 298 -20.84 -19.04 4.11
CA LEU A 298 -19.88 -18.08 4.65
C LEU A 298 -19.36 -17.13 3.56
N ALA A 299 -19.10 -17.66 2.37
CA ALA A 299 -18.68 -16.82 1.25
C ALA A 299 -19.80 -15.87 0.84
N GLU A 300 -21.03 -16.35 0.81
CA GLU A 300 -22.17 -15.49 0.47
C GLU A 300 -22.32 -14.36 1.47
N ALA A 301 -22.22 -14.67 2.76
CA ALA A 301 -22.33 -13.63 3.80
C ALA A 301 -21.22 -12.61 3.68
N GLU A 302 -20.00 -13.07 3.40
CA GLU A 302 -18.86 -12.16 3.25
C GLU A 302 -19.05 -11.24 2.05
N LEU A 303 -19.51 -11.81 0.92
CA LEU A 303 -19.75 -11.00 -0.27
C LEU A 303 -20.84 -9.96 -0.02
N GLU A 304 -21.92 -10.36 0.65
CA GLU A 304 -23.02 -9.42 0.93
C GLU A 304 -22.56 -8.30 1.87
N GLU A 305 -21.78 -8.65 2.89
CA GLU A 305 -21.25 -7.62 3.78
C GLU A 305 -20.33 -6.64 3.02
N ASN A 306 -19.53 -7.18 2.11
CA ASN A 306 -18.65 -6.31 1.30
C ASN A 306 -19.47 -5.41 0.39
N LYS A 307 -20.58 -5.91 -0.17
CA LYS A 307 -21.45 -5.08 -0.99
C LYS A 307 -22.03 -3.92 -0.19
N ILE A 308 -22.42 -4.18 1.06
CA ILE A 308 -22.95 -3.13 1.91
C ILE A 308 -21.88 -2.07 2.17
N ILE A 309 -20.66 -2.51 2.48
CA ILE A 309 -19.56 -1.58 2.75
C ILE A 309 -19.25 -0.74 1.52
N LEU A 310 -19.23 -1.36 0.34
CA LEU A 310 -18.94 -0.63 -0.89
C LEU A 310 -20.05 0.31 -1.31
N SER A 311 -21.28 0.09 -0.82
CA SER A 311 -22.39 0.99 -1.11
C SER A 311 -22.35 2.27 -0.29
N GLN A 312 -21.55 2.31 0.77
CA GLN A 312 -21.43 3.50 1.59
C GLN A 312 -20.58 4.53 0.86
N GLU A 313 -21.06 5.77 0.87
CA GLU A 313 -20.34 6.83 0.18
C GLU A 313 -19.15 7.28 1.00
N GLN A 314 -18.00 7.40 0.35
CA GLN A 314 -16.83 8.02 0.93
C GLN A 314 -16.59 9.35 0.25
N GLU A 315 -16.77 10.41 1.01
CA GLU A 315 -16.67 11.77 0.51
C GLU A 315 -15.46 12.44 1.17
N GLY A 316 -14.71 13.20 0.38
CA GLY A 316 -13.57 13.93 0.89
C GLY A 316 -13.63 15.38 0.50
N HIS A 317 -12.78 16.17 1.13
CA HIS A 317 -12.68 17.59 0.87
C HIS A 317 -11.30 17.92 0.32
N TYR A 318 -11.18 19.11 -0.28
CA TYR A 318 -9.92 19.54 -0.83
C TYR A 318 -9.09 20.28 0.20
N TYR A 319 -7.81 20.31 -0.05
CA TYR A 319 -6.80 20.86 0.84
C TYR A 319 -6.81 22.40 0.80
N GLN A 320 -6.72 23.01 1.97
CA GLN A 320 -6.56 24.46 2.09
C GLN A 320 -5.22 24.76 2.76
N GLU A 321 -4.34 25.42 2.02
CA GLU A 321 -2.96 25.59 2.45
C GLU A 321 -2.84 26.39 3.74
N GLU A 322 -3.75 27.35 3.95
CA GLU A 322 -3.66 28.22 5.11
C GLU A 322 -4.14 27.56 6.40
N LYS A 323 -4.73 26.39 6.34
CA LYS A 323 -5.26 25.71 7.51
C LYS A 323 -4.32 24.62 7.99
N GLU A 324 -4.41 24.30 9.27
CA GLU A 324 -3.59 23.26 9.86
C GLU A 324 -3.98 21.89 9.30
N LEU A 325 -2.98 21.09 8.99
CA LEU A 325 -3.19 19.73 8.55
C LEU A 325 -3.08 18.80 9.75
N GLU A 326 -4.04 17.90 9.91
CA GLU A 326 -4.11 17.02 11.07
C GLU A 326 -4.30 15.58 10.62
N ALA A 327 -3.85 14.65 11.45
CA ALA A 327 -4.05 13.22 11.23
C ALA A 327 -4.50 12.59 12.54
N THR A 328 -5.68 11.98 12.54
CA THR A 328 -6.20 11.27 13.70
C THR A 328 -6.07 9.78 13.45
N VAL A 329 -5.38 9.09 14.35
CA VAL A 329 -5.11 7.66 14.22
C VAL A 329 -5.93 6.93 15.27
N LEU A 330 -6.60 5.87 14.84
CA LEU A 330 -7.38 5.04 15.75
C LEU A 330 -7.09 3.58 15.48
N LYS A 331 -7.22 2.79 16.52
CA LYS A 331 -7.12 1.33 16.44
C LYS A 331 -8.50 0.78 16.70
N ASP A 332 -9.02 0.01 15.74
CA ASP A 332 -10.38 -0.49 15.89
C ASP A 332 -10.40 -1.78 16.71
N GLN A 333 -11.60 -2.34 16.89
CA GLN A 333 -11.76 -3.53 17.71
C GLN A 333 -11.12 -4.77 17.12
N ASP A 334 -10.87 -4.76 15.81
CA ASP A 334 -10.20 -5.87 15.13
C ASP A 334 -8.70 -5.68 15.06
N ASN A 335 -8.14 -4.76 15.85
CA ASN A 335 -6.71 -4.44 15.86
C ASN A 335 -6.20 -3.92 14.53
N GLN A 336 -7.09 -3.31 13.73
CA GLN A 336 -6.69 -2.62 12.51
C GLN A 336 -6.47 -1.15 12.80
N TRP A 337 -5.48 -0.58 12.11
CA TRP A 337 -5.18 0.83 12.23
C TRP A 337 -5.95 1.61 11.19
N THR A 338 -6.74 2.57 11.62
CA THR A 338 -7.45 3.48 10.72
C THR A 338 -6.99 4.90 10.97
N TYR A 339 -7.03 5.71 9.94
CA TYR A 339 -6.62 7.10 10.10
C TYR A 339 -7.49 8.01 9.24
N LYS A 340 -7.59 9.26 9.71
CA LYS A 340 -8.24 10.33 8.96
C LYS A 340 -7.26 11.48 8.86
N ILE A 341 -7.07 11.99 7.66
CA ILE A 341 -6.29 13.20 7.45
C ILE A 341 -7.31 14.30 7.20
N HIS A 342 -7.25 15.36 7.99
CA HIS A 342 -8.31 16.34 7.99
C HIS A 342 -7.78 17.73 8.30
N GLN A 343 -8.62 18.72 8.06
CA GLN A 343 -8.38 20.11 8.45
C GLN A 343 -9.64 20.58 9.18
N GLY A 344 -9.54 20.61 10.51
CA GLY A 344 -10.72 20.82 11.33
C GLY A 344 -11.69 19.66 11.15
N GLU A 345 -12.93 19.97 10.84
CA GLU A 345 -13.95 18.95 10.63
C GLU A 345 -14.00 18.43 9.21
N LYS A 346 -13.29 19.06 8.29
CA LYS A 346 -13.31 18.61 6.89
C LYS A 346 -12.28 17.50 6.68
N ILE A 347 -12.76 16.33 6.32
CA ILE A 347 -11.90 15.17 6.11
C ILE A 347 -11.39 15.19 4.68
N LEU A 348 -10.06 15.18 4.53
CA LEU A 348 -9.45 15.12 3.21
C LEU A 348 -9.34 13.68 2.72
N LYS A 349 -8.95 12.77 3.60
CA LYS A 349 -8.72 11.40 3.20
C LYS A 349 -8.86 10.49 4.41
N VAL A 350 -9.41 9.29 4.19
CA VAL A 350 -9.40 8.23 5.20
C VAL A 350 -8.62 7.06 4.64
N GLY A 351 -8.06 6.26 5.54
CA GLY A 351 -7.36 5.07 5.13
C GLY A 351 -7.19 4.12 6.27
N LYS A 352 -6.60 2.98 5.94
CA LYS A 352 -6.28 2.00 6.96
C LYS A 352 -5.01 1.29 6.58
N TYR A 353 -4.34 0.72 7.58
CA TYR A 353 -3.20 -0.13 7.34
C TYR A 353 -3.55 -1.53 7.81
N ALA A 354 -3.44 -2.46 6.89
CA ALA A 354 -3.68 -3.84 7.19
C ALA A 354 -2.66 -4.32 8.21
N LYS A 355 -3.08 -5.35 8.97
CA LYS A 355 -2.23 -5.94 9.99
C LYS A 355 -0.92 -6.37 9.36
N ILE A 356 0.14 -5.67 9.70
CA ILE A 356 1.47 -6.06 9.28
C ILE A 356 1.89 -7.22 10.15
N LYS A 357 2.21 -8.34 9.53
CA LYS A 357 2.69 -9.51 10.27
C LYS A 357 4.06 -9.20 10.82
N HIS A 358 4.10 -8.70 12.02
CA HIS A 358 5.38 -8.55 12.72
C HIS A 358 5.37 -9.46 13.92
N THR A 359 6.03 -10.59 13.79
CA THR A 359 6.49 -11.30 14.96
C THR A 359 7.48 -10.40 15.67
N HIS A 360 7.45 -10.40 16.99
CA HIS A 360 8.42 -9.64 17.79
C HIS A 360 8.20 -8.13 17.71
N THR A 361 6.95 -7.70 17.90
CA THR A 361 6.66 -6.27 17.90
C THR A 361 5.67 -5.95 19.02
N ASN A 362 5.56 -4.68 19.36
CA ASN A 362 4.62 -4.23 20.37
C ASN A 362 3.76 -3.11 19.83
N GLY A 363 2.77 -2.67 20.61
CA GLY A 363 1.83 -1.68 20.15
C GLY A 363 2.45 -0.33 19.86
N ILE A 364 3.44 0.07 20.64
CA ILE A 364 4.10 1.37 20.41
C ILE A 364 4.91 1.33 19.12
N ARG A 365 5.62 0.22 18.87
CA ARG A 365 6.37 0.09 17.62
C ARG A 365 5.44 0.13 16.42
N LEU A 366 4.30 -0.57 16.50
CA LEU A 366 3.33 -0.54 15.41
C LEU A 366 2.77 0.87 15.20
N LEU A 367 2.44 1.57 16.29
CA LEU A 367 1.95 2.94 16.17
C LEU A 367 3.01 3.84 15.54
N ALA A 368 4.26 3.69 15.92
CA ALA A 368 5.33 4.47 15.33
C ALA A 368 5.44 4.19 13.83
N GLN A 369 5.29 2.93 13.41
CA GLN A 369 5.31 2.61 11.99
C GLN A 369 4.14 3.24 11.25
N VAL A 370 2.95 3.22 11.86
CA VAL A 370 1.78 3.85 11.25
C VAL A 370 1.99 5.35 11.12
N VAL A 371 2.52 6.00 12.15
CA VAL A 371 2.80 7.43 12.10
C VAL A 371 3.79 7.74 10.97
N GLN A 372 4.84 6.94 10.83
CA GLN A 372 5.79 7.15 9.75
C GLN A 372 5.13 7.02 8.38
N LYS A 373 4.28 6.02 8.20
CA LYS A 373 3.62 5.84 6.93
C LYS A 373 2.69 7.00 6.61
N ILE A 374 1.93 7.48 7.61
CA ILE A 374 1.04 8.62 7.39
C ILE A 374 1.86 9.87 7.08
N GLY A 375 2.97 10.06 7.78
CA GLY A 375 3.83 11.21 7.52
C GLY A 375 4.38 11.22 6.11
N LYS A 376 4.83 10.06 5.62
CA LYS A 376 5.32 9.96 4.25
C LYS A 376 4.20 10.24 3.25
N GLU A 377 3.02 9.70 3.51
CA GLU A 377 1.89 9.94 2.63
C GLU A 377 1.54 11.42 2.58
N ALA A 378 1.56 12.09 3.73
CA ALA A 378 1.24 13.52 3.78
C ALA A 378 2.29 14.36 3.06
N LEU A 379 3.55 13.99 3.16
CA LEU A 379 4.60 14.68 2.41
C LEU A 379 4.40 14.53 0.91
N VAL A 380 3.95 13.40 0.48
CA VAL A 380 3.69 13.17 -0.93
C VAL A 380 2.48 13.99 -1.41
N UNK A 381 1.50 13.95 -0.53
CA UNK A 381 0.30 14.50 -0.98
C UNK A 381 0.21 15.96 -0.81
N TRP A 382 0.80 16.50 0.21
CA TRP A 382 0.64 17.92 0.53
C TRP A 382 1.95 18.66 0.76
N GLY A 383 3.04 17.95 0.81
CA GLY A 383 4.32 18.57 1.12
C GLY A 383 4.41 19.08 2.55
N ARG A 384 3.62 18.54 3.45
CA ARG A 384 3.54 18.96 4.86
C ARG A 384 3.43 17.76 5.76
N ILE A 385 3.81 17.96 7.03
CA ILE A 385 3.63 16.94 8.07
C ILE A 385 2.41 17.35 8.89
N PRO A 386 1.44 16.46 9.09
CA PRO A 386 0.28 16.81 9.90
C PRO A 386 0.60 16.80 11.38
N LYS A 387 -0.26 17.48 12.16
CA LYS A 387 -0.27 17.29 13.59
C LYS A 387 -1.03 15.98 13.87
N PHE A 388 -0.39 15.10 14.61
CA PHE A 388 -0.97 13.77 14.88
C PHE A 388 -1.78 13.77 16.15
N HIS A 389 -2.93 13.12 16.11
CA HIS A 389 -3.74 12.82 17.29
C HIS A 389 -3.68 11.31 17.49
N LEU A 390 -3.01 10.87 18.55
CA LEU A 390 -2.60 9.48 18.71
C LEU A 390 -3.40 8.80 19.83
N PRO A 391 -3.80 7.53 19.64
CA PRO A 391 -4.57 6.79 20.65
C PRO A 391 -3.63 6.10 21.63
N VAL A 392 -2.93 6.89 22.42
CA VAL A 392 -1.94 6.41 23.36
C VAL A 392 -1.82 7.43 24.48
N GLU A 393 -1.44 6.98 25.65
CA GLU A 393 -1.18 7.90 26.73
C GLU A 393 0.09 8.70 26.47
N ARG A 394 0.06 10.01 26.82
CA ARG A 394 1.18 10.89 26.56
C ARG A 394 2.48 10.35 27.12
N GLU A 395 2.45 9.87 28.37
CA GLU A 395 3.67 9.40 29.01
C GLU A 395 4.25 8.19 28.31
N THR A 396 3.39 7.25 27.92
CA THR A 396 3.87 6.06 27.22
C THR A 396 4.52 6.42 25.89
N TRP A 397 3.86 7.30 25.12
CA TRP A 397 4.39 7.66 23.82
C TRP A 397 5.69 8.46 23.95
N GLU A 398 5.72 9.47 24.82
CA GLU A 398 6.89 10.32 24.92
C GLU A 398 8.11 9.59 25.45
N GLN A 399 7.90 8.53 26.24
CA GLN A 399 9.01 7.74 26.74
C GLN A 399 9.60 6.79 25.67
N TRP A 400 8.78 6.27 24.77
CA TRP A 400 9.20 5.16 23.94
C TRP A 400 9.24 5.40 22.45
N TRP A 401 8.61 6.48 21.93
CA TRP A 401 8.46 6.60 20.48
C TRP A 401 9.80 6.66 19.75
N ASP A 402 10.79 7.33 20.28
CA ASP A 402 12.06 7.51 19.58
C ASP A 402 12.94 6.27 19.59
N ASP A 403 12.55 5.25 20.32
CA ASP A 403 13.21 3.94 20.18
C ASP A 403 12.77 3.20 18.93
N TYR A 404 11.63 3.55 18.39
CA TYR A 404 11.03 2.82 17.26
C TYR A 404 10.86 3.63 16.00
N UNK A 405 10.94 4.84 16.07
CA UNK A 405 10.67 5.58 14.95
C UNK A 405 11.86 6.38 14.65
N GLN A 406 12.14 6.18 13.49
CA GLN A 406 13.15 7.11 12.95
C GLN A 406 12.44 8.10 12.05
N VAL A 407 12.15 9.26 12.59
CA VAL A 407 11.48 10.30 11.81
C VAL A 407 12.49 11.38 11.41
N THR A 408 12.32 11.88 10.20
CA THR A 408 13.19 12.93 9.65
C THR A 408 12.52 14.29 9.61
N TRP A 409 11.39 14.42 10.28
CA TRP A 409 10.64 15.67 10.35
C TRP A 409 10.47 16.07 11.80
N ILE A 410 10.02 17.29 12.02
CA ILE A 410 9.73 17.79 13.37
C ILE A 410 8.35 17.27 13.78
N PRO A 411 8.27 16.39 14.77
CA PRO A 411 6.97 15.83 15.15
C PRO A 411 6.12 16.82 15.94
N ASP A 412 4.82 16.69 15.78
CA ASP A 412 3.84 17.45 16.53
C ASP A 412 2.65 16.54 16.79
N TRP A 413 2.32 16.28 18.05
CA TRP A 413 1.26 15.34 18.37
C TRP A 413 0.42 15.79 19.55
N ASP A 414 -0.76 15.21 19.59
CA ASP A 414 -1.69 15.31 20.69
C ASP A 414 -2.18 13.89 20.98
N PHE A 415 -3.00 13.73 22.00
CA PHE A 415 -3.36 12.40 22.45
C PHE A 415 -4.87 12.27 22.58
N VAL A 416 -5.42 11.14 22.07
CA VAL A 416 -6.84 10.86 22.06
C VAL A 416 -7.13 9.81 23.13
N SER A 417 -8.12 10.05 23.97
CA SER A 417 -8.44 9.14 25.06
C SER A 417 -9.44 8.06 24.69
N THR A 418 -9.88 8.01 23.45
CA THR A 418 -10.89 7.04 23.03
C THR A 418 -10.31 5.61 23.05
N PRO A 419 -10.87 4.70 23.83
CA PRO A 419 -10.39 3.31 23.83
C PRO A 419 -10.71 2.61 22.50
N PRO A 420 -9.94 1.58 22.12
CA PRO A 420 -8.79 1.05 22.88
C PRO A 420 -7.53 1.88 22.65
N LEU A 421 -6.82 2.17 23.72
CA LEU A 421 -5.55 2.85 23.63
C LEU A 421 -4.43 1.87 23.29
N VAL A 422 -3.41 2.37 22.61
CA VAL A 422 -2.23 1.59 22.31
C VAL A 422 -1.38 1.46 23.59
N ARG A 423 -0.90 0.26 23.85
CA ARG A 423 -0.05 -0.02 24.99
C ARG A 423 1.18 -0.77 24.52
N LEU A 424 2.13 -0.95 25.43
CA LEU A 424 3.25 -1.84 25.18
C LEU A 424 2.73 -3.27 25.24
N ALA A 425 2.20 -3.74 24.14
CA ALA A 425 1.58 -5.06 24.05
C ALA A 425 2.56 -6.02 23.41
N PHE A 426 2.84 -7.09 24.10
CA PHE A 426 3.73 -8.13 23.61
C PHE A 426 2.90 -9.32 23.18
N ASN A 427 3.55 -10.46 22.94
CA ASN A 427 2.83 -11.68 22.56
C ASN A 427 2.32 -12.39 23.80
N LEU A 428 1.53 -11.68 24.59
CA LEU A 428 0.92 -12.21 25.81
C LEU A 428 -0.33 -12.99 25.48
N VAL A 429 -0.49 -14.12 26.13
CA VAL A 429 -1.69 -14.94 25.97
C VAL A 429 -2.46 -14.97 27.30
N LYS A 430 -3.75 -15.21 27.18
CA LYS A 430 -4.63 -15.15 28.34
C LYS A 430 -4.59 -16.41 29.17
N ASP A 431 -4.22 -17.57 28.59
CA ASP A 431 -4.21 -18.87 29.25
C ASP A 431 -2.83 -19.49 29.13
N PRO A 432 -2.45 -20.30 30.17
CA PRO A 432 -1.13 -20.95 30.10
C PRO A 432 -0.97 -21.77 28.83
N UNK A 433 0.17 -21.64 28.33
CA UNK A 433 0.54 -22.41 27.24
C UNK A 433 0.64 -23.81 27.67
N UNK A 434 0.09 -24.69 27.21
CA UNK A 434 -0.01 -26.06 27.49
C UNK A 434 1.25 -26.69 27.04
N GLY A 435 1.84 -27.35 27.68
CA GLY A 435 3.10 -28.03 27.49
C GLY A 435 4.33 -27.16 27.63
N ALA A 436 4.16 -25.90 27.89
CA ALA A 436 5.31 -25.01 28.09
C ALA A 436 5.78 -25.07 29.52
N GLU A 437 7.10 -24.86 29.72
CA GLU A 437 7.69 -24.80 31.04
C GLU A 437 7.17 -23.57 31.78
N THR A 438 6.91 -23.74 33.12
CA THR A 438 6.48 -22.64 33.96
C THR A 438 7.59 -22.17 34.86
N UNK A 439 7.98 -20.96 34.84
CA UNK A 439 9.01 -20.37 35.55
C UNK A 439 8.41 -19.54 36.60
N TYR A 440 8.74 -19.76 37.85
CA TYR A 440 8.34 -18.94 39.00
C TYR A 440 9.52 -18.06 39.39
N THR A 441 9.28 -16.76 39.46
CA THR A 441 10.38 -15.81 39.69
C THR A 441 10.21 -15.06 40.99
N ASP A 442 11.31 -14.68 41.60
CA ASP A 442 11.30 -13.83 42.78
C ASP A 442 12.65 -13.14 42.90
N GLY A 443 12.64 -11.97 43.55
CA GLY A 443 13.85 -11.25 43.90
C GLY A 443 13.74 -10.68 45.28
N SER A 444 14.84 -10.63 45.96
CA SER A 444 14.88 -10.06 47.31
C SER A 444 16.16 -9.26 47.49
N CYS A 445 16.14 -8.38 48.51
CA CYS A 445 17.26 -7.49 48.77
C CYS A 445 17.31 -7.16 50.25
N ASN A 446 18.54 -7.08 50.82
CA ASN A 446 18.75 -6.60 52.15
C ASN A 446 18.86 -5.06 52.09
N UNK A 447 18.10 -4.68 52.61
CA UNK A 447 17.93 -3.33 52.60
C UNK A 447 19.07 -2.57 53.09
N GLN A 448 19.74 -3.11 54.09
CA GLN A 448 20.90 -2.43 54.69
C GLN A 448 22.16 -2.55 53.83
N SER A 449 22.47 -3.77 53.44
CA SER A 449 23.66 -4.00 52.63
C SER A 449 23.46 -3.70 51.14
N LYS A 450 22.23 -3.62 50.72
CA LYS A 450 21.89 -3.47 49.32
C LYS A 450 22.34 -4.63 48.44
N GLU A 451 22.60 -5.76 49.06
CA GLU A 451 22.91 -7.00 48.39
C GLU A 451 21.63 -7.82 48.24
N GLY A 452 21.41 -8.38 47.08
CA GLY A 452 20.19 -9.12 46.84
C GLY A 452 20.42 -10.34 46.00
N LYS A 453 19.32 -11.05 45.76
CA LYS A 453 19.31 -12.24 44.90
C LYS A 453 18.07 -12.19 44.03
N ALA A 454 18.24 -12.65 42.80
CA ALA A 454 17.14 -12.82 41.87
C ALA A 454 17.21 -14.22 41.30
N GLY A 455 16.05 -14.82 41.09
CA GLY A 455 16.09 -16.18 40.59
C GLY A 455 14.75 -16.71 40.16
N TYR A 456 14.79 -17.93 39.63
CA TYR A 456 13.58 -18.65 39.24
C TYR A 456 13.74 -20.13 39.55
N VAL A 457 12.60 -20.79 39.70
CA VAL A 457 12.50 -22.24 39.68
C VAL A 457 11.45 -22.63 38.67
N THR A 458 11.58 -23.81 38.07
CA THR A 458 10.63 -24.26 37.08
C THR A 458 9.96 -25.56 37.50
N ASP A 459 8.82 -25.84 36.85
CA ASP A 459 8.09 -27.07 37.06
C ASP A 459 8.81 -28.28 36.47
N ARG A 460 9.92 -28.05 35.76
CA ARG A 460 10.74 -29.14 35.22
C ARG A 460 12.04 -29.30 35.98
N GLY A 461 12.12 -28.74 37.18
CA GLY A 461 13.26 -28.93 38.05
C GLY A 461 14.45 -28.06 37.79
N ARG A 462 14.34 -27.07 36.88
CA ARG A 462 15.44 -26.13 36.69
C ARG A 462 15.35 -25.02 37.72
N ASP A 463 16.49 -24.49 38.10
CA ASP A 463 16.51 -23.29 38.92
C ASP A 463 17.76 -22.49 38.63
N LYS A 464 17.73 -21.21 39.02
CA LYS A 464 18.88 -20.34 38.83
C LYS A 464 18.77 -19.19 39.83
N VAL A 465 19.89 -18.81 40.42
CA VAL A 465 19.98 -17.67 41.31
C VAL A 465 21.16 -16.81 40.89
N ARG A 466 20.98 -15.53 40.93
CA ARG A 466 22.05 -14.57 40.68
C ARG A 466 22.16 -13.65 41.88
N VAL A 467 23.38 -13.42 42.36
CA VAL A 467 23.64 -12.47 43.41
C VAL A 467 23.77 -11.07 42.79
N LEU A 468 23.11 -10.10 43.40
CA LEU A 468 23.12 -8.72 42.93
C LEU A 468 23.74 -7.82 43.97
N GLU A 469 24.56 -6.88 43.54
CA GLU A 469 25.15 -5.87 44.39
C GLU A 469 24.56 -4.52 44.09
N GLN A 470 24.40 -3.69 45.14
CA GLN A 470 23.84 -2.35 44.98
C GLN A 470 22.48 -2.38 44.29
N THR A 471 21.57 -3.16 44.87
CA THR A 471 20.25 -3.34 44.23
C THR A 471 19.13 -2.90 45.17
N THR A 472 17.91 -2.95 44.66
CA THR A 472 16.70 -2.71 45.44
C THR A 472 15.78 -3.94 45.27
N ASN A 473 14.73 -4.00 46.09
CA ASN A 473 13.75 -5.07 45.92
C ASN A 473 13.13 -5.05 44.55
N GLN A 474 12.74 -3.87 44.06
CA GLN A 474 12.12 -3.76 42.74
C GLN A 474 13.10 -4.18 41.65
N GLN A 475 14.35 -3.76 41.76
CA GLN A 475 15.34 -4.10 40.75
C GLN A 475 15.61 -5.62 40.76
N ALA A 476 15.66 -6.23 41.95
CA ALA A 476 15.85 -7.67 42.02
C ALA A 476 14.69 -8.44 41.41
N GLU A 477 13.45 -7.94 41.59
CA GLU A 477 12.29 -8.57 40.99
C GLU A 477 12.34 -8.48 39.47
N LEU A 478 12.76 -7.33 38.94
CA LEU A 478 12.90 -7.19 37.50
C LEU A 478 14.01 -8.09 36.96
N GLU A 479 15.12 -8.19 37.65
CA GLU A 479 16.20 -9.07 37.23
C GLU A 479 15.74 -10.52 37.17
N ALA A 480 14.96 -10.95 38.15
CA ALA A 480 14.46 -12.33 38.17
C ALA A 480 13.56 -12.58 36.94
N PHE A 481 12.69 -11.62 36.62
CA PHE A 481 11.82 -11.76 35.46
C PHE A 481 12.63 -11.79 34.17
N ALA A 482 13.64 -10.93 34.06
CA ALA A 482 14.51 -10.92 32.88
C ALA A 482 15.26 -12.24 32.74
N MET A 483 15.73 -12.82 33.84
CA MET A 483 16.41 -14.11 33.79
C MET A 483 15.48 -15.21 33.25
N ALA A 484 14.24 -15.23 33.72
CA ALA A 484 13.28 -16.21 33.25
C ALA A 484 12.98 -16.03 31.77
N LEU A 485 12.83 -14.80 31.33
CA LEU A 485 12.61 -14.54 29.92
C LEU A 485 13.77 -15.01 29.05
N THR A 486 14.98 -14.66 29.49
CA THR A 486 16.16 -14.99 28.70
C THR A 486 16.35 -16.51 28.59
N ASP A 487 16.10 -17.24 29.68
CA ASP A 487 16.41 -18.67 29.76
C ASP A 487 15.26 -19.55 29.27
N SER A 488 14.11 -19.01 28.97
CA SER A 488 12.95 -19.84 28.62
C SER A 488 12.83 -20.01 27.12
N UNK A 489 12.09 -20.89 26.89
CA UNK A 489 11.81 -21.17 25.54
C UNK A 489 10.98 -20.09 24.94
N PRO A 490 10.75 -20.26 23.52
CA PRO A 490 9.89 -19.23 22.92
C PRO A 490 8.46 -19.22 23.40
N LYS A 491 7.95 -20.33 23.91
CA LYS A 491 6.65 -20.37 24.56
C LYS A 491 6.87 -20.67 26.02
N ALA A 492 6.38 -19.82 26.91
CA ALA A 492 6.69 -19.97 28.33
C ALA A 492 5.56 -19.43 29.20
N ASN A 493 5.44 -19.97 30.36
CA ASN A 493 4.58 -19.46 31.42
C ASN A 493 5.46 -18.89 32.53
N ILE A 494 5.20 -17.67 32.94
CA ILE A 494 5.99 -17.04 34.00
C ILE A 494 5.04 -16.53 35.07
N ILE A 495 5.34 -16.90 36.32
CA ILE A 495 4.52 -16.52 37.47
C ILE A 495 5.36 -15.60 38.35
N VAL A 496 4.80 -14.45 38.66
CA VAL A 496 5.51 -13.45 39.48
C VAL A 496 4.68 -13.14 40.72
N ASP A 497 5.32 -12.65 41.75
CA ASP A 497 4.60 -12.15 42.91
C ASP A 497 4.75 -10.63 43.07
N SER A 498 5.28 -9.95 42.08
CA SER A 498 5.52 -8.53 42.12
C SER A 498 4.48 -7.81 41.28
N GLN A 499 3.70 -6.94 41.90
CA GLN A 499 2.79 -6.09 41.13
C GLN A 499 3.56 -5.08 40.29
N TYR A 500 4.75 -4.71 40.70
CA TYR A 500 5.61 -3.83 39.94
C TYR A 500 5.98 -4.44 38.58
N VAL A 501 6.38 -5.73 38.62
CA VAL A 501 6.68 -6.42 37.37
C VAL A 501 5.45 -6.54 36.47
N MET A 502 4.29 -6.85 37.08
CA MET A 502 3.07 -6.94 36.31
C MET A 502 2.70 -5.62 35.63
N GLY A 503 2.96 -4.49 36.30
CA GLY A 503 2.70 -3.19 35.70
C GLY A 503 3.53 -2.97 34.46
N ILE A 504 4.79 -3.36 34.50
CA ILE A 504 5.67 -3.21 33.34
C ILE A 504 5.22 -4.11 32.20
N VAL A 505 4.87 -5.35 32.51
CA VAL A 505 4.38 -6.26 31.49
C VAL A 505 3.09 -5.74 30.86
N ALA A 506 2.25 -5.06 31.65
CA ALA A 506 1.00 -4.51 31.15
C ALA A 506 1.20 -3.20 30.37
N GLY A 507 2.44 -2.76 30.19
CA GLY A 507 2.71 -1.58 29.38
C GLY A 507 2.72 -0.29 30.14
N GLN A 508 2.98 -0.34 31.45
CA GLN A 508 3.08 0.87 32.28
C GLN A 508 4.51 1.04 32.74
N PRO A 509 5.41 1.50 31.85
CA PRO A 509 6.82 1.61 32.23
C PRO A 509 7.04 2.66 33.31
N THR A 510 8.09 2.46 34.09
CA THR A 510 8.51 3.40 35.11
C THR A 510 9.84 4.03 34.71
N GLU A 511 10.11 5.20 35.27
CA GLU A 511 11.31 5.93 34.92
C GLU A 511 12.56 5.38 35.59
N SER A 512 12.41 4.72 36.72
CA SER A 512 13.54 4.46 37.59
C SER A 512 14.41 3.26 37.17
N GLU A 513 13.89 2.34 36.37
CA GLU A 513 14.58 1.10 36.03
C GLU A 513 14.70 0.89 34.53
N SER A 514 15.01 1.93 33.80
CA SER A 514 14.88 1.91 32.35
C SER A 514 15.78 0.89 31.66
N LYS A 515 16.99 0.66 32.19
CA LYS A 515 17.91 -0.26 31.51
C LYS A 515 17.38 -1.71 31.58
N ILE A 516 16.92 -2.14 32.74
CA ILE A 516 16.37 -3.48 32.89
C ILE A 516 15.04 -3.60 32.17
N VAL A 517 14.21 -2.54 32.23
CA VAL A 517 12.94 -2.55 31.53
C VAL A 517 13.17 -2.70 30.03
N ASN A 518 14.15 -2.00 29.48
CA ASN A 518 14.45 -2.15 28.05
C ASN A 518 14.90 -3.56 27.72
N GLN A 519 15.70 -4.17 28.58
CA GLN A 519 16.12 -5.55 28.36
C GLN A 519 14.92 -6.49 28.37
N ILE A 520 13.99 -6.29 29.31
CA ILE A 520 12.79 -7.10 29.38
C ILE A 520 11.96 -6.94 28.12
N ILE A 521 11.80 -5.71 27.65
CA ILE A 521 11.04 -5.46 26.43
C ILE A 521 11.67 -6.19 25.25
N GLU A 522 13.00 -6.11 25.12
CA GLU A 522 13.67 -6.79 24.01
C GLU A 522 13.49 -8.29 24.07
N GLU A 523 13.57 -8.86 25.28
CA GLU A 523 13.40 -10.31 25.43
C GLU A 523 11.94 -10.72 25.15
N MET A 524 10.97 -9.92 25.59
CA MET A 524 9.58 -10.26 25.33
C MET A 524 9.23 -10.19 23.85
N ILE A 525 9.85 -9.26 23.12
CA ILE A 525 9.62 -9.18 21.68
C ILE A 525 10.06 -10.46 20.97
N LYS A 526 11.11 -11.11 21.50
CA LYS A 526 11.63 -12.33 20.89
C LYS A 526 10.76 -13.56 21.14
N LYS A 527 9.82 -13.48 22.09
CA LYS A 527 9.02 -14.66 22.44
C LYS A 527 7.90 -14.87 21.44
N GLU A 528 7.61 -16.13 21.16
CA GLU A 528 6.49 -16.48 20.29
C GLU A 528 5.17 -16.29 21.03
N ALA A 529 5.08 -16.75 22.28
CA ALA A 529 3.91 -16.57 23.11
C ALA A 529 4.32 -16.69 24.55
N ILE A 530 3.78 -15.84 25.41
CA ILE A 530 4.14 -15.86 26.81
C ILE A 530 2.90 -15.59 27.65
N TYR A 531 2.75 -16.40 28.69
CA TYR A 531 1.72 -16.24 29.70
C TYR A 531 2.37 -15.72 30.96
N VAL A 532 1.90 -14.60 31.48
CA VAL A 532 2.42 -14.02 32.71
C VAL A 532 1.27 -13.87 33.70
N ALA A 533 1.45 -14.36 34.90
CA ALA A 533 0.41 -14.26 35.91
C ALA A 533 1.03 -13.85 37.23
N TRP A 534 0.23 -13.21 38.04
CA TRP A 534 0.61 -12.75 39.37
C TRP A 534 -0.01 -13.66 40.42
N VAL A 535 0.76 -14.02 41.44
CA VAL A 535 0.25 -14.70 42.62
C VAL A 535 0.67 -13.90 43.86
N PRO A 536 -0.12 -13.95 44.92
CA PRO A 536 0.27 -13.22 46.13
C PRO A 536 1.50 -13.84 46.75
N ALA A 537 2.39 -12.98 47.25
CA ALA A 537 3.61 -13.40 47.89
C ALA A 537 3.32 -13.99 49.24
N HIS A 538 4.16 -14.96 49.66
CA HIS A 538 4.15 -15.52 51.00
C HIS A 538 2.82 -16.18 51.39
N LYS A 539 2.14 -16.77 50.41
CA LYS A 539 0.89 -17.48 50.67
C LYS A 539 1.02 -18.99 50.49
N GLY A 540 2.24 -19.48 50.41
CA GLY A 540 2.49 -20.92 50.31
C GLY A 540 2.15 -21.52 48.95
N ILE A 541 2.07 -20.70 47.90
CA ILE A 541 1.81 -21.20 46.57
C ILE A 541 3.05 -21.89 46.02
N GLY A 542 2.95 -23.13 45.63
CA GLY A 542 3.98 -24.08 45.32
C GLY A 542 5.29 -23.54 44.77
N GLY A 543 5.33 -23.22 43.46
CA GLY A 543 6.56 -22.72 42.86
C GLY A 543 7.01 -21.40 43.42
N ASN A 544 6.05 -20.52 43.77
CA ASN A 544 6.39 -19.23 44.38
C ASN A 544 7.06 -19.41 45.73
N GLN A 545 6.58 -20.36 46.52
CA GLN A 545 7.21 -20.63 47.81
C GLN A 545 8.65 -21.13 47.63
N GLU A 546 8.86 -22.00 46.65
CA GLU A 546 10.19 -22.53 46.39
C GLU A 546 11.17 -21.43 45.99
N VAL A 547 10.77 -20.54 45.06
CA VAL A 547 11.69 -19.52 44.61
C VAL A 547 11.91 -18.45 45.69
N ASP A 548 10.88 -18.13 46.46
CA ASP A 548 11.04 -17.19 47.55
C ASP A 548 12.08 -17.72 48.56
N HIS A 549 12.00 -18.99 48.89
CA HIS A 549 12.98 -19.61 49.79
C HIS A 549 14.37 -19.55 49.18
N LEU A 550 14.48 -19.83 47.89
CA LEU A 550 15.76 -19.85 47.20
C LEU A 550 16.46 -18.49 47.22
N VAL A 551 15.73 -17.41 46.95
CA VAL A 551 16.35 -16.10 46.86
C VAL A 551 16.54 -15.41 48.19
N SER A 552 15.86 -15.84 49.23
CA SER A 552 15.99 -15.23 50.56
C SER A 552 16.76 -16.06 51.56
N GLN A 553 17.28 -17.21 51.16
CA GLN A 553 17.88 -18.14 52.08
C GLN A 553 19.12 -17.57 52.76
N GLY A 554 20.02 -16.95 52.01
CA GLY A 554 21.23 -16.39 52.59
C GLY A 554 20.94 -15.24 53.55
N ILE A 555 19.93 -14.44 53.26
CA ILE A 555 19.55 -13.32 54.09
C ILE A 555 19.03 -13.83 55.43
N ARG A 556 18.23 -14.88 55.43
CA ARG A 556 17.70 -15.45 56.66
C ARG A 556 18.80 -16.08 57.52
N GLN A 557 19.78 -16.73 56.89
CA GLN A 557 20.87 -17.31 57.61
C GLN A 557 21.67 -16.27 58.37
N VAL A 558 21.88 -15.10 57.76
CA VAL A 558 22.60 -14.03 58.42
C VAL A 558 21.85 -13.57 59.66
N LEU A 559 20.54 -13.51 59.60
CA LEU A 559 19.76 -13.07 60.75
C LEU A 559 19.86 -14.03 61.95
N PHE A 560 20.08 -15.29 61.69
CA PHE A 560 20.15 -16.29 62.78
C PHE A 560 21.57 -16.52 63.31
N LEU A 561 22.55 -15.95 62.67
CA LEU A 561 23.91 -16.01 63.17
C LEU A 561 24.24 -14.83 64.09
#